data_89f31b7399de4aa6f246ac7b4ce562be
#
_entry.id   89f31b7399de4aa6f246ac7b4ce562be
#
_cell.length_a   1.000
_cell.length_b   1.000
_cell.length_c   1.000
_cell.angle_alpha   90.00
_cell.angle_beta   90.00
_cell.angle_gamma   90.00
#
_symmetry.space_group_name_H-M   'P 1'
#
loop_
_entity.id
_entity.type
_entity.pdbx_description
1 polymer ?
#
loop_
_entity_poly.entity_id
_entity_poly.type
_entity_poly.pdbx_seq_one_letter_code
_entity_poly.pdbx_strand_id
1 'polypeptide(L)'
;MNLKTFKPTTPSQRNLVRLNTSNLRKKPLLKTKIKGLKNCAGRNFTGKITSQHRGSGNKKRYRKLNFNRIDNEVGIITSLEYDPYRSSNIASVYSFTRKNYYYMIAPKNLKIGDIVKSGNQADPKNGHSLPIAKIPVGTLIHNISVKTCKNSQISRAAGTFSQKKKKTSKEGRLKLSSGEQRTLSIDCFA
;
A
#
# COMPACT_ATOMS: atom_id res chain seq x y z
N MET A 1 0.26 -17.77 3.00
CA MET A 1 1.13 -17.32 1.88
C MET A 1 1.85 -18.54 1.36
N ASN A 2 1.79 -18.83 0.08
CA ASN A 2 2.52 -19.95 -0.48
C ASN A 2 3.93 -19.48 -0.83
N LEU A 3 4.93 -20.16 -0.30
CA LEU A 3 6.33 -19.95 -0.63
C LEU A 3 6.71 -20.82 -1.82
N LYS A 4 7.57 -20.30 -2.68
CA LYS A 4 8.18 -21.03 -3.77
C LYS A 4 9.65 -21.24 -3.47
N THR A 5 10.08 -22.49 -3.32
CA THR A 5 11.48 -22.89 -3.23
C THR A 5 12.04 -23.17 -4.62
N PHE A 6 13.30 -22.92 -4.82
CA PHE A 6 13.98 -23.15 -6.09
C PHE A 6 14.96 -24.32 -5.99
N LYS A 7 15.12 -25.06 -7.08
CA LYS A 7 16.14 -26.09 -7.17
C LYS A 7 17.55 -25.46 -7.16
N PRO A 8 18.57 -26.06 -6.54
CA PRO A 8 19.92 -25.49 -6.43
C PRO A 8 20.72 -25.65 -7.73
N THR A 9 20.20 -25.07 -8.82
CA THR A 9 20.86 -25.16 -10.16
C THR A 9 22.03 -24.18 -10.30
N THR A 10 22.04 -23.10 -9.55
CA THR A 10 23.13 -22.11 -9.52
C THR A 10 23.42 -21.69 -8.07
N PRO A 11 24.63 -21.15 -7.76
CA PRO A 11 24.92 -20.67 -6.39
C PRO A 11 23.91 -19.67 -5.85
N SER A 12 23.39 -18.78 -6.69
CA SER A 12 22.38 -17.77 -6.31
C SER A 12 20.98 -18.34 -6.07
N GLN A 13 20.68 -19.53 -6.57
CA GLN A 13 19.39 -20.20 -6.38
C GLN A 13 19.38 -21.17 -5.20
N ARG A 14 20.57 -21.52 -4.69
CA ARG A 14 20.70 -22.37 -3.50
C ARG A 14 20.05 -21.67 -2.31
N ASN A 15 19.14 -22.36 -1.63
CA ASN A 15 18.37 -21.83 -0.48
C ASN A 15 17.47 -20.62 -0.80
N LEU A 16 17.25 -20.30 -2.08
CA LEU A 16 16.38 -19.21 -2.48
C LEU A 16 14.92 -19.57 -2.25
N VAL A 17 14.23 -18.78 -1.41
CA VAL A 17 12.80 -18.88 -1.17
C VAL A 17 12.15 -17.54 -1.51
N ARG A 18 11.10 -17.56 -2.33
CA ARG A 18 10.34 -16.36 -2.70
C ARG A 18 8.86 -16.55 -2.45
N LEU A 19 8.15 -15.43 -2.31
CA LEU A 19 6.70 -15.45 -2.29
C LEU A 19 6.16 -15.91 -3.64
N ASN A 20 5.16 -16.80 -3.61
CA ASN A 20 4.46 -17.19 -4.83
C ASN A 20 3.53 -16.03 -5.27
N THR A 21 3.83 -15.48 -6.44
CA THR A 21 3.07 -14.39 -7.06
C THR A 21 2.22 -14.85 -8.24
N SER A 22 1.97 -16.17 -8.37
CA SER A 22 1.20 -16.73 -9.49
C SER A 22 -0.21 -16.15 -9.60
N ASN A 23 -0.83 -15.88 -8.45
CA ASN A 23 -2.19 -15.35 -8.36
C ASN A 23 -2.28 -13.83 -8.57
N LEU A 24 -1.14 -13.16 -8.71
CA LEU A 24 -1.08 -11.73 -8.93
C LEU A 24 -0.95 -11.42 -10.42
N ARG A 25 -1.72 -10.44 -10.87
CA ARG A 25 -1.60 -9.93 -12.23
C ARG A 25 -0.28 -9.17 -12.38
N LYS A 26 0.56 -9.61 -13.32
CA LYS A 26 1.86 -8.98 -13.61
C LYS A 26 1.72 -7.73 -14.46
N LYS A 27 0.80 -7.76 -15.44
CA LYS A 27 0.51 -6.61 -16.32
C LYS A 27 -0.49 -5.69 -15.63
N PRO A 28 -0.23 -4.37 -15.59
CA PRO A 28 -1.15 -3.42 -14.96
C PRO A 28 -2.46 -3.31 -15.73
N LEU A 29 -3.58 -3.30 -15.00
CA LEU A 29 -4.91 -3.12 -15.58
C LEU A 29 -5.12 -1.66 -16.04
N LEU A 30 -4.73 -0.71 -15.18
CA LEU A 30 -4.99 0.72 -15.40
C LEU A 30 -3.79 1.40 -16.06
N LYS A 31 -3.74 1.43 -17.38
CA LYS A 31 -2.66 2.06 -18.14
C LYS A 31 -2.54 3.56 -17.87
N THR A 32 -3.65 4.26 -17.63
CA THR A 32 -3.69 5.71 -17.32
C THR A 32 -3.07 6.07 -15.96
N LYS A 33 -2.99 5.13 -15.04
CA LYS A 33 -2.41 5.32 -13.70
C LYS A 33 -0.95 4.88 -13.61
N ILE A 34 -0.26 4.72 -14.75
CA ILE A 34 1.14 4.29 -14.82
C ILE A 34 1.98 5.44 -15.28
N LYS A 35 3.15 5.59 -14.66
CA LYS A 35 4.17 6.55 -15.06
C LYS A 35 5.53 5.87 -15.16
N GLY A 36 6.26 6.15 -16.24
CA GLY A 36 7.69 5.84 -16.32
C GLY A 36 8.48 6.87 -15.52
N LEU A 37 9.33 6.41 -14.60
CA LEU A 37 10.24 7.29 -13.88
C LEU A 37 11.61 7.22 -14.53
N LYS A 38 12.16 8.38 -14.91
CA LYS A 38 13.56 8.50 -15.33
C LYS A 38 14.46 8.38 -14.10
N ASN A 39 15.54 7.64 -14.23
CA ASN A 39 16.57 7.54 -13.20
C ASN A 39 17.91 7.92 -13.85
N CYS A 40 18.56 8.91 -13.29
CA CYS A 40 19.84 9.43 -13.80
C CYS A 40 21.05 8.65 -13.27
N ALA A 41 20.85 7.63 -12.41
CA ALA A 41 21.92 6.80 -11.86
C ALA A 41 23.08 7.59 -11.22
N GLY A 42 22.75 8.68 -10.52
CA GLY A 42 23.73 9.55 -9.86
C GLY A 42 24.54 10.44 -10.81
N ARG A 43 24.11 10.59 -12.07
CA ARG A 43 24.77 11.44 -13.07
C ARG A 43 24.08 12.80 -13.17
N ASN A 44 24.87 13.84 -13.41
CA ASN A 44 24.37 15.20 -13.69
C ASN A 44 23.93 15.33 -15.18
N PHE A 45 23.55 16.54 -15.58
CA PHE A 45 23.13 16.83 -16.96
C PHE A 45 24.25 16.65 -18.02
N THR A 46 25.55 16.76 -17.61
CA THR A 46 26.71 16.53 -18.48
C THR A 46 27.11 15.04 -18.53
N GLY A 47 26.42 14.15 -17.82
CA GLY A 47 26.70 12.71 -17.78
C GLY A 47 27.78 12.29 -16.76
N LYS A 48 28.42 13.23 -16.04
CA LYS A 48 29.41 12.94 -15.00
C LYS A 48 28.74 12.40 -13.74
N ILE A 49 29.39 11.43 -13.07
CA ILE A 49 28.93 10.86 -11.80
C ILE A 49 29.16 11.89 -10.70
N THR A 50 28.07 12.39 -10.13
CA THR A 50 28.09 13.34 -8.98
C THR A 50 27.70 12.68 -7.67
N SER A 51 27.00 11.55 -7.74
CA SER A 51 26.62 10.75 -6.57
C SER A 51 26.96 9.29 -6.83
N GLN A 52 27.91 8.75 -6.08
CA GLN A 52 28.38 7.36 -6.22
C GLN A 52 27.33 6.36 -5.73
N HIS A 53 27.49 5.09 -6.11
CA HIS A 53 26.65 3.95 -5.69
C HIS A 53 25.15 4.08 -6.00
N ARG A 54 24.78 4.88 -6.98
CA ARG A 54 23.41 5.01 -7.49
C ARG A 54 23.24 4.35 -8.85
N GLY A 55 22.97 3.04 -8.84
CA GLY A 55 22.57 2.32 -10.04
C GLY A 55 21.11 2.59 -10.40
N SER A 56 20.78 2.50 -11.71
CA SER A 56 19.40 2.66 -12.18
C SER A 56 18.63 1.34 -12.21
N GLY A 57 19.31 0.20 -12.36
CA GLY A 57 18.67 -1.11 -12.49
C GLY A 57 17.74 -1.20 -13.70
N ASN A 58 16.84 -2.17 -13.69
CA ASN A 58 15.84 -2.34 -14.73
C ASN A 58 14.77 -1.25 -14.70
N LYS A 59 14.32 -0.82 -15.89
CA LYS A 59 13.23 0.14 -16.03
C LYS A 59 11.93 -0.41 -15.43
N LYS A 60 11.38 0.29 -14.44
CA LYS A 60 10.16 -0.10 -13.72
C LYS A 60 9.02 0.85 -14.04
N ARG A 61 7.78 0.33 -14.05
CA ARG A 61 6.56 1.13 -14.21
C ARG A 61 6.02 1.48 -12.84
N TYR A 62 5.96 2.77 -12.51
CA TYR A 62 5.37 3.26 -11.26
C TYR A 62 3.84 3.29 -11.37
N ARG A 63 3.14 2.77 -10.36
CA ARG A 63 1.67 2.84 -10.25
C ARG A 63 1.31 3.99 -9.32
N LYS A 64 0.43 4.88 -9.81
CA LYS A 64 -0.11 5.97 -9.01
C LYS A 64 -1.24 5.43 -8.14
N LEU A 65 -0.99 5.32 -6.83
CA LEU A 65 -1.97 4.84 -5.85
C LEU A 65 -2.78 5.99 -5.28
N ASN A 66 -4.02 5.70 -4.89
CA ASN A 66 -4.83 6.58 -4.08
C ASN A 66 -4.51 6.32 -2.60
N PHE A 67 -3.75 7.22 -1.98
CA PHE A 67 -3.44 7.20 -0.54
C PHE A 67 -4.41 8.05 0.27
N ASN A 68 -5.29 8.81 -0.39
CA ASN A 68 -6.21 9.74 0.25
C ASN A 68 -7.64 9.24 0.03
N ARG A 69 -8.05 8.25 0.79
CA ARG A 69 -9.38 7.62 0.72
C ARG A 69 -10.31 8.19 1.80
N ILE A 70 -10.57 9.50 1.72
CA ILE A 70 -11.37 10.23 2.71
C ILE A 70 -12.84 10.28 2.31
N ASP A 71 -13.09 10.43 1.02
CA ASP A 71 -14.45 10.61 0.50
C ASP A 71 -15.31 9.37 0.71
N ASN A 72 -16.61 9.57 0.87
CA ASN A 72 -17.58 8.50 0.96
C ASN A 72 -17.71 7.81 -0.40
N GLU A 73 -17.00 6.73 -0.58
CA GLU A 73 -16.98 5.93 -1.81
C GLU A 73 -17.25 4.46 -1.52
N VAL A 74 -17.96 3.85 -2.45
CA VAL A 74 -18.15 2.39 -2.50
C VAL A 74 -17.54 1.89 -3.80
N GLY A 75 -16.74 0.85 -3.73
CA GLY A 75 -16.10 0.25 -4.89
C GLY A 75 -15.95 -1.26 -4.76
N ILE A 76 -15.67 -1.90 -5.88
CA ILE A 76 -15.41 -3.34 -5.98
C ILE A 76 -13.99 -3.60 -6.46
N ILE A 77 -13.36 -4.62 -5.90
CA ILE A 77 -12.01 -5.04 -6.27
C ILE A 77 -12.08 -5.83 -7.58
N THR A 78 -11.39 -5.32 -8.60
CA THR A 78 -11.36 -5.91 -9.94
C THR A 78 -10.14 -6.79 -10.18
N SER A 79 -8.99 -6.47 -9.59
CA SER A 79 -7.79 -7.32 -9.67
C SER A 79 -6.81 -7.07 -8.52
N LEU A 80 -5.99 -8.08 -8.24
CA LEU A 80 -4.81 -7.97 -7.38
C LEU A 80 -3.56 -8.00 -8.26
N GLU A 81 -2.65 -7.03 -8.08
CA GLU A 81 -1.51 -6.82 -8.96
C GLU A 81 -0.20 -6.75 -8.19
N TYR A 82 0.86 -7.18 -8.87
CA TYR A 82 2.23 -7.01 -8.42
C TYR A 82 2.74 -5.61 -8.77
N ASP A 83 3.35 -4.91 -7.81
CA ASP A 83 3.99 -3.61 -8.02
C ASP A 83 5.52 -3.73 -7.83
N PRO A 84 6.34 -3.39 -8.85
CA PRO A 84 7.79 -3.48 -8.75
C PRO A 84 8.45 -2.40 -7.87
N TYR A 85 7.70 -1.36 -7.46
CA TYR A 85 8.22 -0.27 -6.63
C TYR A 85 8.01 -0.49 -5.13
N ARG A 86 7.18 -1.46 -4.76
CA ARG A 86 6.87 -1.72 -3.35
C ARG A 86 6.81 -3.20 -3.04
N SER A 87 7.05 -3.53 -1.79
CA SER A 87 6.95 -4.91 -1.30
C SER A 87 5.50 -5.37 -1.13
N SER A 88 4.56 -4.44 -0.93
CA SER A 88 3.13 -4.74 -0.79
C SER A 88 2.45 -4.93 -2.14
N ASN A 89 1.48 -5.84 -2.20
CA ASN A 89 0.60 -5.98 -3.34
C ASN A 89 -0.36 -4.79 -3.42
N ILE A 90 -0.89 -4.54 -4.61
CA ILE A 90 -1.88 -3.51 -4.87
C ILE A 90 -3.17 -4.13 -5.41
N ALA A 91 -4.29 -3.45 -5.14
CA ALA A 91 -5.59 -3.81 -5.68
C ALA A 91 -6.08 -2.70 -6.63
N SER A 92 -6.62 -3.08 -7.76
CA SER A 92 -7.40 -2.16 -8.60
C SER A 92 -8.86 -2.21 -8.14
N VAL A 93 -9.44 -1.05 -7.96
CA VAL A 93 -10.81 -0.86 -7.48
C VAL A 93 -11.59 -0.06 -8.50
N TYR A 94 -12.80 -0.50 -8.81
CA TYR A 94 -13.79 0.28 -9.54
C TYR A 94 -14.70 0.99 -8.55
N SER A 95 -14.73 2.31 -8.57
CA SER A 95 -15.61 3.13 -7.73
C SER A 95 -16.97 3.28 -8.41
N PHE A 96 -18.03 2.83 -7.74
CA PHE A 96 -19.40 3.03 -8.22
C PHE A 96 -19.83 4.50 -8.14
N THR A 97 -19.34 5.20 -7.09
CA THR A 97 -19.68 6.61 -6.84
C THR A 97 -19.11 7.54 -7.90
N ARG A 98 -17.82 7.36 -8.24
CA ARG A 98 -17.11 8.21 -9.21
C ARG A 98 -17.06 7.63 -10.61
N LYS A 99 -17.54 6.41 -10.82
CA LYS A 99 -17.50 5.68 -12.10
C LYS A 99 -16.07 5.64 -12.69
N ASN A 100 -15.06 5.49 -11.85
CA ASN A 100 -13.65 5.46 -12.26
C ASN A 100 -12.88 4.36 -11.53
N TYR A 101 -11.67 4.07 -12.05
CA TYR A 101 -10.77 3.10 -11.46
C TYR A 101 -9.62 3.77 -10.71
N TYR A 102 -9.20 3.20 -9.59
CA TYR A 102 -8.01 3.61 -8.87
C TYR A 102 -7.27 2.42 -8.28
N TYR A 103 -6.01 2.63 -7.90
CA TYR A 103 -5.22 1.65 -7.17
C TYR A 103 -5.17 1.96 -5.69
N MET A 104 -5.21 0.92 -4.86
CA MET A 104 -4.99 0.99 -3.42
C MET A 104 -3.97 -0.06 -2.97
N ILE A 105 -3.39 0.08 -1.77
CA ILE A 105 -2.61 -0.98 -1.14
C ILE A 105 -3.56 -2.11 -0.75
N ALA A 106 -3.23 -3.34 -1.13
CA ALA A 106 -4.04 -4.50 -0.78
C ALA A 106 -3.71 -4.99 0.64
N PRO A 107 -4.68 -4.98 1.57
CA PRO A 107 -4.51 -5.64 2.86
C PRO A 107 -4.47 -7.16 2.73
N LYS A 108 -4.08 -7.84 3.82
CA LYS A 108 -4.09 -9.30 3.89
C LYS A 108 -5.53 -9.83 3.75
N ASN A 109 -5.67 -10.97 3.07
CA ASN A 109 -6.95 -11.67 2.87
C ASN A 109 -7.98 -10.94 2.00
N LEU A 110 -7.58 -9.92 1.25
CA LEU A 110 -8.44 -9.28 0.28
C LEU A 110 -8.60 -10.17 -0.96
N LYS A 111 -9.82 -10.29 -1.47
CA LYS A 111 -10.16 -11.11 -2.65
C LYS A 111 -10.71 -10.23 -3.78
N ILE A 112 -10.62 -10.74 -5.00
CA ILE A 112 -11.30 -10.14 -6.16
C ILE A 112 -12.81 -10.30 -5.96
N GLY A 113 -13.57 -9.24 -6.20
CA GLY A 113 -15.01 -9.19 -5.95
C GLY A 113 -15.40 -8.62 -4.58
N ASP A 114 -14.46 -8.46 -3.64
CA ASP A 114 -14.76 -7.83 -2.36
C ASP A 114 -15.19 -6.36 -2.55
N ILE A 115 -16.17 -5.94 -1.76
CA ILE A 115 -16.61 -4.54 -1.70
C ILE A 115 -15.76 -3.79 -0.69
N VAL A 116 -15.25 -2.64 -1.10
CA VAL A 116 -14.49 -1.74 -0.24
C VAL A 116 -15.20 -0.40 -0.13
N LYS A 117 -15.28 0.11 1.10
CA LYS A 117 -15.88 1.41 1.41
C LYS A 117 -14.83 2.35 1.96
N SER A 118 -14.99 3.63 1.71
CA SER A 118 -14.19 4.69 2.34
C SER A 118 -15.08 5.80 2.86
N GLY A 119 -14.56 6.58 3.79
CA GLY A 119 -15.25 7.73 4.36
C GLY A 119 -15.89 7.49 5.72
N ASN A 120 -16.63 8.48 6.19
CA ASN A 120 -17.20 8.47 7.53
C ASN A 120 -18.31 7.43 7.75
N GLN A 121 -18.95 6.97 6.69
CA GLN A 121 -20.06 6.00 6.77
C GLN A 121 -19.61 4.54 6.58
N ALA A 122 -18.30 4.31 6.42
CA ALA A 122 -17.79 2.96 6.25
C ALA A 122 -17.78 2.16 7.56
N ASP A 123 -17.98 0.85 7.47
CA ASP A 123 -17.85 -0.08 8.59
C ASP A 123 -16.38 -0.47 8.81
N PRO A 124 -15.97 -0.87 10.03
CA PRO A 124 -14.61 -1.33 10.31
C PRO A 124 -14.38 -2.77 9.78
N LYS A 125 -14.25 -2.91 8.45
CA LYS A 125 -13.98 -4.17 7.75
C LYS A 125 -12.66 -4.11 7.00
N ASN A 126 -12.15 -5.27 6.60
CA ASN A 126 -10.90 -5.37 5.87
C ASN A 126 -10.96 -4.63 4.52
N GLY A 127 -9.98 -3.77 4.26
CA GLY A 127 -9.90 -2.95 3.04
C GLY A 127 -10.70 -1.65 3.06
N HIS A 128 -11.52 -1.43 4.10
CA HIS A 128 -12.23 -0.16 4.27
C HIS A 128 -11.30 0.93 4.80
N SER A 129 -11.62 2.20 4.54
CA SER A 129 -10.88 3.35 5.05
C SER A 129 -11.80 4.22 5.88
N LEU A 130 -11.44 4.42 7.16
CA LEU A 130 -12.23 5.14 8.16
C LEU A 130 -11.38 6.13 8.94
N PRO A 131 -12.00 7.16 9.54
CA PRO A 131 -11.32 7.96 10.55
C PRO A 131 -10.98 7.11 11.79
N ILE A 132 -9.82 7.37 12.39
CA ILE A 132 -9.33 6.66 13.57
C ILE A 132 -10.39 6.69 14.70
N ALA A 133 -11.19 7.74 14.77
CA ALA A 133 -12.30 7.85 15.71
C ALA A 133 -13.22 6.61 15.71
N LYS A 134 -13.56 6.10 14.54
CA LYS A 134 -14.56 5.01 14.36
C LYS A 134 -13.98 3.61 14.41
N ILE A 135 -12.67 3.46 14.35
CA ILE A 135 -12.01 2.16 14.41
C ILE A 135 -12.02 1.65 15.86
N PRO A 136 -12.39 0.40 16.15
CA PRO A 136 -12.33 -0.18 17.48
C PRO A 136 -10.91 -0.22 18.05
N VAL A 137 -10.77 -0.14 19.39
CA VAL A 137 -9.49 -0.32 20.07
C VAL A 137 -9.05 -1.79 19.93
N GLY A 138 -7.75 -2.01 19.77
CA GLY A 138 -7.18 -3.34 19.55
C GLY A 138 -7.04 -3.74 18.08
N THR A 139 -7.74 -3.07 17.15
CA THR A 139 -7.70 -3.38 15.71
C THR A 139 -6.33 -3.12 15.11
N LEU A 140 -5.91 -4.01 14.22
CA LEU A 140 -4.72 -3.83 13.38
C LEU A 140 -5.10 -3.01 12.14
N ILE A 141 -4.39 -1.93 11.93
CA ILE A 141 -4.63 -0.98 10.83
C ILE A 141 -3.36 -0.73 10.04
N HIS A 142 -3.51 -0.27 8.81
CA HIS A 142 -2.41 0.07 7.91
C HIS A 142 -2.74 1.32 7.10
N ASN A 143 -1.76 1.83 6.35
CA ASN A 143 -1.94 2.97 5.44
C ASN A 143 -2.52 4.22 6.12
N ILE A 144 -1.91 4.64 7.24
CA ILE A 144 -2.44 5.66 8.14
C ILE A 144 -1.94 7.05 7.72
N SER A 145 -2.83 8.04 7.70
CA SER A 145 -2.47 9.44 7.51
C SER A 145 -1.93 10.05 8.82
N VAL A 146 -0.91 10.90 8.70
CA VAL A 146 -0.32 11.60 9.85
C VAL A 146 -1.07 12.90 10.16
N LYS A 147 -1.60 13.53 9.12
CA LYS A 147 -2.39 14.76 9.21
C LYS A 147 -3.73 14.55 8.52
N THR A 148 -4.75 15.21 9.00
CA THR A 148 -6.06 15.27 8.33
C THR A 148 -5.91 15.78 6.90
N CYS A 149 -6.68 15.22 5.98
CA CYS A 149 -6.68 15.56 4.55
C CYS A 149 -5.36 15.35 3.79
N LYS A 150 -4.35 14.73 4.40
CA LYS A 150 -3.09 14.39 3.72
C LYS A 150 -2.99 12.91 3.39
N ASN A 151 -2.16 12.61 2.39
CA ASN A 151 -1.87 11.25 2.00
C ASN A 151 -1.32 10.43 3.17
N SER A 152 -1.74 9.18 3.25
CA SER A 152 -1.25 8.23 4.24
C SER A 152 0.26 8.01 4.10
N GLN A 153 0.95 7.88 5.23
CA GLN A 153 2.41 7.76 5.27
C GLN A 153 2.90 6.58 6.13
N ILE A 154 2.14 6.15 7.14
CA ILE A 154 2.53 5.14 8.10
C ILE A 154 2.01 3.76 7.67
N SER A 155 2.79 2.71 7.94
CA SER A 155 2.44 1.28 7.73
C SER A 155 1.97 0.97 6.30
N ARG A 156 2.82 1.24 5.29
CA ARG A 156 2.53 1.00 3.87
C ARG A 156 3.27 -0.16 3.24
N ALA A 157 4.36 -0.62 3.86
CA ALA A 157 5.14 -1.75 3.34
C ALA A 157 4.47 -3.08 3.69
N ALA A 158 4.83 -4.14 2.96
CA ALA A 158 4.35 -5.49 3.30
C ALA A 158 4.79 -5.89 4.72
N GLY A 159 3.88 -6.54 5.45
CA GLY A 159 4.12 -6.99 6.82
C GLY A 159 4.06 -5.88 7.89
N THR A 160 3.94 -4.60 7.51
CA THR A 160 3.82 -3.52 8.49
C THR A 160 2.36 -3.31 8.87
N PHE A 161 2.15 -3.06 10.15
CA PHE A 161 0.84 -2.75 10.72
C PHE A 161 1.01 -1.81 11.91
N SER A 162 -0.08 -1.20 12.31
CA SER A 162 -0.17 -0.43 13.55
C SER A 162 -1.40 -0.90 14.33
N GLN A 163 -1.32 -0.92 15.65
CA GLN A 163 -2.43 -1.30 16.51
C GLN A 163 -2.99 -0.10 17.25
N LYS A 164 -4.30 0.11 17.17
CA LYS A 164 -4.96 1.14 17.97
C LYS A 164 -5.02 0.72 19.42
N LYS A 165 -4.36 1.47 20.32
CA LYS A 165 -4.28 1.14 21.76
C LYS A 165 -5.30 1.90 22.61
N LYS A 166 -5.44 3.20 22.39
CA LYS A 166 -6.32 4.05 23.18
C LYS A 166 -6.95 5.14 22.29
N LYS A 167 -8.14 5.57 22.66
CA LYS A 167 -8.86 6.70 22.08
C LYS A 167 -9.16 7.70 23.19
N THR A 168 -8.82 8.95 22.95
CA THR A 168 -9.27 10.12 23.73
C THR A 168 -10.24 10.94 22.88
N SER A 169 -10.77 12.01 23.42
CA SER A 169 -11.70 12.90 22.68
C SER A 169 -11.10 13.53 21.42
N LYS A 170 -9.80 13.84 21.43
CA LYS A 170 -9.10 14.52 20.33
C LYS A 170 -8.02 13.66 19.64
N GLU A 171 -7.51 12.64 20.33
CA GLU A 171 -6.35 11.87 19.87
C GLU A 171 -6.56 10.37 19.97
N GLY A 172 -5.94 9.64 19.04
CA GLY A 172 -5.80 8.20 19.06
C GLY A 172 -4.34 7.79 19.26
N ARG A 173 -4.06 6.91 20.23
CA ARG A 173 -2.73 6.35 20.44
C ARG A 173 -2.58 5.07 19.64
N LEU A 174 -1.55 5.03 18.80
CA LEU A 174 -1.22 3.89 17.95
C LEU A 174 0.14 3.31 18.37
N LYS A 175 0.23 1.97 18.41
CA LYS A 175 1.50 1.25 18.52
C LYS A 175 1.92 0.78 17.14
N LEU A 176 3.09 1.19 16.66
CA LEU A 176 3.66 0.78 15.39
C LEU A 176 4.30 -0.61 15.49
N SER A 177 4.59 -1.23 14.34
CA SER A 177 5.32 -2.51 14.27
C SER A 177 6.72 -2.45 14.88
N SER A 178 7.35 -1.26 14.92
CA SER A 178 8.64 -1.02 15.60
C SER A 178 8.55 -1.03 17.12
N GLY A 179 7.34 -1.04 17.72
CA GLY A 179 7.12 -0.86 19.14
C GLY A 179 6.87 0.60 19.56
N GLU A 180 7.24 1.57 18.74
CA GLU A 180 7.02 3.00 19.00
C GLU A 180 5.53 3.30 19.15
N GLN A 181 5.19 4.18 20.09
CA GLN A 181 3.83 4.69 20.25
C GLN A 181 3.73 6.11 19.71
N ARG A 182 2.75 6.36 18.87
CA ARG A 182 2.45 7.69 18.33
C ARG A 182 1.02 8.10 18.62
N THR A 183 0.85 9.37 18.94
CA THR A 183 -0.45 10.01 19.05
C THR A 183 -0.78 10.72 17.74
N LEU A 184 -1.98 10.49 17.22
CA LEU A 184 -2.49 11.11 16.00
C LEU A 184 -3.88 11.68 16.28
N SER A 185 -4.29 12.69 15.51
CA SER A 185 -5.67 13.18 15.55
C SER A 185 -6.64 12.04 15.21
N ILE A 186 -7.80 12.02 15.86
CA ILE A 186 -8.86 11.04 15.61
C ILE A 186 -9.52 11.19 14.24
N ASP A 187 -9.36 12.37 13.59
CA ASP A 187 -9.87 12.63 12.25
C ASP A 187 -8.94 12.12 11.14
N CYS A 188 -7.75 11.59 11.50
CA CYS A 188 -6.87 10.92 10.56
C CYS A 188 -7.48 9.61 10.08
N PHE A 189 -7.26 9.28 8.80
CA PHE A 189 -7.79 8.06 8.18
C PHE A 189 -6.78 6.91 8.20
N ALA A 190 -7.32 5.70 8.26
CA ALA A 190 -6.57 4.46 8.16
C ALA A 190 -7.32 3.42 7.32
#